data_b1da0db26a296351072f67fefbb54a11
#
_entry.id   b1da0db26a296351072f67fefbb54a11
#
_cell.length_a   1.000
_cell.length_b   1.000
_cell.length_c   1.000
_cell.angle_alpha   90.00
_cell.angle_beta   90.00
_cell.angle_gamma   90.00
#
_symmetry.space_group_name_H-M   'P 1'
#
loop_
_entity.id
_entity.type
_entity.pdbx_description
1 polymer ?
#
loop_
_entity_poly.entity_id
_entity_poly.type
_entity_poly.pdbx_seq_one_letter_code
_entity_poly.pdbx_strand_id
1 'polypeptide(L)'
;MTDNKNIPELISGQESLRVFESLNRGMSRRNALQMLGVAGVAAAGAGSLFGVAGKVFADDAVAAGKGKPGGKIRVAGMSSSTADTLDPAKGALSTDYARHYMFYNGLTRFDKHLVPQLELAERIDNSDATVWTITLRKDVTFHNGKSLTAADVVFSLGRHKDPLTGSKVMPLMEQFVEVKASGPNEVQIRLSAPNAELPSILAVSHLLIVPEGTTDFSKGIGTGPFTVGEFKPGVRSVAVRNKNYWKPGLPYLDEIEFIAIADEPSRVNALLSGDVHMINEVNPRSTDRIGKSAKHRVVDAPSGNYTDLIIRQDQLPGKNPDFTQAMKLLLDREQVKSAVFRGFAVVGNDHPIAPGSRYFNSDLPQTVYDPEKAKFLLKKAGMESITMPVMASPAATGSVDIAVLLQQSAKQAGLKLDVNRLPSDGYWSNHWMKHPLSFGNINPRPNADVMFSQFFQSKAPWNESGWQNDQFDQLLMLARGETDDAKRAKMYGDMQTLVHDHCGIGIPVFISNIDGVDQRIKGYDSNPLGGFMGYMFAEQVWLDA
;
A
#
# COMPACT_ATOMS: atom_id res chain seq x y z
N MET A 1 -2.63 -50.28 -7.49
CA MET A 1 -3.89 -50.30 -6.70
C MET A 1 -3.76 -49.25 -5.62
N THR A 2 -4.25 -48.06 -5.88
CA THR A 2 -4.56 -47.04 -4.85
C THR A 2 -5.58 -46.09 -5.46
N ASP A 3 -6.73 -46.05 -4.82
CA ASP A 3 -7.95 -45.36 -5.21
C ASP A 3 -7.77 -43.86 -5.42
N ASN A 4 -8.13 -43.42 -6.62
CA ASN A 4 -8.38 -42.00 -6.93
C ASN A 4 -9.84 -41.72 -6.54
N LYS A 5 -10.09 -41.11 -5.36
CA LYS A 5 -11.43 -40.69 -4.96
C LYS A 5 -11.81 -39.42 -5.70
N ASN A 6 -12.78 -39.55 -6.59
CA ASN A 6 -13.52 -38.51 -7.30
C ASN A 6 -13.96 -37.38 -6.38
N ILE A 7 -13.57 -36.15 -6.70
CA ILE A 7 -14.26 -34.93 -6.26
C ILE A 7 -15.47 -34.78 -7.21
N PRO A 8 -16.71 -34.74 -6.75
CA PRO A 8 -17.84 -34.55 -7.66
C PRO A 8 -17.80 -33.13 -8.25
N GLU A 9 -17.84 -33.02 -9.56
CA GLU A 9 -18.19 -31.79 -10.26
C GLU A 9 -19.55 -31.31 -9.78
N LEU A 10 -19.60 -30.19 -9.07
CA LEU A 10 -20.82 -29.72 -8.38
C LEU A 10 -21.95 -29.26 -9.32
N ILE A 11 -21.65 -28.90 -10.57
CA ILE A 11 -22.65 -28.61 -11.64
C ILE A 11 -21.92 -28.72 -13.00
N SER A 12 -22.53 -29.29 -14.02
CA SER A 12 -21.99 -29.33 -15.38
C SER A 12 -21.98 -27.93 -16.02
N GLY A 13 -20.98 -27.61 -16.83
CA GLY A 13 -20.90 -26.33 -17.54
C GLY A 13 -22.15 -25.99 -18.38
N GLN A 14 -22.87 -27.00 -18.86
CA GLN A 14 -24.14 -26.81 -19.59
C GLN A 14 -25.31 -26.42 -18.69
N GLU A 15 -25.37 -26.90 -17.47
CA GLU A 15 -26.42 -26.53 -16.50
C GLU A 15 -26.23 -25.12 -15.98
N SER A 16 -25.00 -24.71 -15.75
CA SER A 16 -24.67 -23.31 -15.39
C SER A 16 -25.09 -22.33 -16.49
N LEU A 17 -24.88 -22.69 -17.76
CA LEU A 17 -25.26 -21.84 -18.91
C LEU A 17 -26.81 -21.72 -19.02
N ARG A 18 -27.55 -22.80 -18.79
CA ARG A 18 -29.03 -22.79 -18.84
C ARG A 18 -29.64 -21.93 -17.73
N VAL A 19 -29.10 -21.95 -16.55
CA VAL A 19 -29.53 -21.08 -15.43
C VAL A 19 -29.26 -19.62 -15.76
N PHE A 20 -28.08 -19.32 -16.32
CA PHE A 20 -27.70 -17.97 -16.72
C PHE A 20 -28.59 -17.42 -17.85
N GLU A 21 -28.89 -18.22 -18.88
CA GLU A 21 -29.81 -17.84 -19.96
C GLU A 21 -31.26 -17.64 -19.48
N SER A 22 -31.68 -18.40 -18.49
CA SER A 22 -33.02 -18.30 -17.91
C SER A 22 -33.19 -17.04 -17.06
N LEU A 23 -32.15 -16.63 -16.35
CA LEU A 23 -32.13 -15.36 -15.60
C LEU A 23 -32.17 -14.14 -16.53
N ASN A 24 -31.44 -14.19 -17.64
CA ASN A 24 -31.44 -13.14 -18.66
C ASN A 24 -32.81 -13.00 -19.39
N ARG A 25 -33.67 -14.02 -19.35
CA ARG A 25 -35.05 -14.01 -19.88
C ARG A 25 -36.10 -13.58 -18.85
N GLY A 26 -35.70 -13.02 -17.69
CA GLY A 26 -36.62 -12.45 -16.70
C GLY A 26 -37.14 -13.43 -15.63
N MET A 27 -36.51 -14.57 -15.45
CA MET A 27 -36.84 -15.50 -14.36
C MET A 27 -36.50 -14.88 -12.99
N SER A 28 -37.41 -15.03 -12.02
CA SER A 28 -37.15 -14.53 -10.67
C SER A 28 -36.05 -15.34 -9.97
N ARG A 29 -35.23 -14.66 -9.10
CA ARG A 29 -34.17 -15.29 -8.32
C ARG A 29 -34.66 -16.48 -7.47
N ARG A 30 -35.89 -16.42 -7.01
CA ARG A 30 -36.53 -17.49 -6.23
C ARG A 30 -36.74 -18.76 -7.06
N ASN A 31 -37.11 -18.63 -8.31
CA ASN A 31 -37.33 -19.77 -9.22
C ASN A 31 -36.00 -20.39 -9.66
N ALA A 32 -34.95 -19.57 -9.85
CA ALA A 32 -33.59 -20.05 -10.13
C ALA A 32 -33.01 -20.87 -8.95
N LEU A 33 -33.23 -20.42 -7.69
CA LEU A 33 -32.85 -21.15 -6.50
C LEU A 33 -33.63 -22.46 -6.31
N GLN A 34 -34.90 -22.52 -6.70
CA GLN A 34 -35.70 -23.75 -6.69
C GLN A 34 -35.18 -24.77 -7.71
N MET A 35 -34.76 -24.33 -8.90
CA MET A 35 -34.15 -25.24 -9.90
C MET A 35 -32.82 -25.84 -9.39
N LEU A 36 -32.02 -25.07 -8.69
CA LEU A 36 -30.77 -25.55 -8.08
C LEU A 36 -31.04 -26.49 -6.88
N GLY A 37 -32.08 -26.25 -6.12
CA GLY A 37 -32.50 -27.10 -5.00
C GLY A 37 -32.97 -28.49 -5.39
N VAL A 38 -33.61 -28.63 -6.56
CA VAL A 38 -34.03 -29.92 -7.15
C VAL A 38 -32.83 -30.76 -7.65
N ALA A 39 -31.70 -30.09 -7.97
CA ALA A 39 -30.46 -30.76 -8.40
C ALA A 39 -29.55 -31.21 -7.23
N GLY A 40 -30.00 -31.10 -5.97
CA GLY A 40 -29.29 -31.63 -4.80
C GLY A 40 -28.04 -30.83 -4.38
N VAL A 41 -27.93 -29.57 -4.80
CA VAL A 41 -26.79 -28.70 -4.45
C VAL A 41 -27.06 -28.03 -3.12
N ALA A 42 -26.27 -28.37 -2.09
CA ALA A 42 -26.35 -27.73 -0.78
C ALA A 42 -25.98 -26.24 -0.87
N ALA A 43 -26.65 -25.41 -0.05
CA ALA A 43 -26.63 -23.94 -0.07
C ALA A 43 -25.27 -23.23 0.05
N ALA A 44 -24.17 -23.95 0.22
CA ALA A 44 -22.82 -23.40 0.35
C ALA A 44 -22.20 -22.90 -0.98
N GLY A 45 -22.76 -23.28 -2.15
CA GLY A 45 -22.25 -22.89 -3.47
C GLY A 45 -23.02 -21.77 -4.19
N ALA A 46 -24.16 -21.33 -3.65
CA ALA A 46 -25.04 -20.38 -4.33
C ALA A 46 -24.53 -18.93 -4.33
N GLY A 47 -23.59 -18.59 -3.47
CA GLY A 47 -22.98 -17.24 -3.39
C GLY A 47 -22.13 -16.86 -4.61
N SER A 48 -21.56 -17.84 -5.31
CA SER A 48 -20.64 -17.57 -6.44
C SER A 48 -21.34 -17.41 -7.80
N LEU A 49 -22.61 -17.84 -7.93
CA LEU A 49 -23.36 -17.78 -9.20
C LEU A 49 -24.05 -16.42 -9.46
N PHE A 50 -24.14 -15.57 -8.47
CA PHE A 50 -24.84 -14.27 -8.56
C PHE A 50 -23.90 -13.06 -8.53
N GLY A 51 -22.58 -13.26 -8.65
CA GLY A 51 -21.53 -12.27 -8.46
C GLY A 51 -21.08 -11.51 -9.72
N VAL A 52 -21.91 -11.35 -10.75
CA VAL A 52 -21.54 -10.61 -11.98
C VAL A 52 -22.49 -9.42 -12.21
N ALA A 53 -22.76 -8.66 -11.17
CA ALA A 53 -23.26 -7.28 -11.31
C ALA A 53 -22.94 -6.55 -10.00
N GLY A 54 -21.83 -5.83 -9.97
CA GLY A 54 -21.35 -5.07 -8.81
C GLY A 54 -20.68 -5.99 -7.78
N LYS A 55 -19.36 -6.07 -7.76
CA LYS A 55 -18.64 -6.59 -6.58
C LYS A 55 -19.08 -5.76 -5.39
N VAL A 56 -19.99 -6.31 -4.60
CA VAL A 56 -20.15 -5.91 -3.20
C VAL A 56 -18.80 -6.26 -2.58
N PHE A 57 -18.02 -5.27 -2.17
CA PHE A 57 -16.86 -5.49 -1.33
C PHE A 57 -17.38 -6.26 -0.12
N ALA A 58 -16.98 -7.52 0.02
CA ALA A 58 -17.38 -8.31 1.17
C ALA A 58 -16.75 -7.67 2.40
N ASP A 59 -17.59 -7.41 3.39
CA ASP A 59 -17.12 -7.09 4.73
C ASP A 59 -16.39 -8.35 5.21
N ASP A 60 -15.06 -8.38 5.21
CA ASP A 60 -14.32 -9.28 6.07
C ASP A 60 -14.66 -8.82 7.48
N ALA A 61 -15.77 -9.35 7.98
CA ALA A 61 -16.15 -9.18 9.38
C ALA A 61 -14.92 -9.64 10.18
N VAL A 62 -14.13 -8.67 10.62
CA VAL A 62 -13.05 -8.91 11.57
C VAL A 62 -13.69 -9.77 12.64
N ALA A 63 -13.21 -11.01 12.74
CA ALA A 63 -13.76 -11.98 13.68
C ALA A 63 -13.63 -11.39 15.09
N ALA A 64 -14.60 -10.58 15.47
CA ALA A 64 -14.75 -10.08 16.82
C ALA A 64 -14.90 -11.31 17.71
N GLY A 65 -13.95 -11.57 18.61
CA GLY A 65 -14.17 -12.61 19.59
C GLY A 65 -12.95 -13.38 20.10
N LYS A 66 -11.74 -13.11 19.66
CA LYS A 66 -10.55 -13.81 20.21
C LYS A 66 -9.70 -12.96 21.15
N GLY A 67 -9.84 -11.63 21.15
CA GLY A 67 -9.02 -10.74 21.96
C GLY A 67 -9.54 -10.61 23.40
N LYS A 68 -8.61 -10.36 24.33
CA LYS A 68 -8.92 -10.09 25.74
C LYS A 68 -9.11 -8.58 25.93
N PRO A 69 -10.28 -8.12 26.42
CA PRO A 69 -10.48 -6.72 26.73
C PRO A 69 -9.60 -6.28 27.91
N GLY A 70 -9.11 -5.05 27.85
CA GLY A 70 -8.35 -4.44 28.93
C GLY A 70 -6.87 -4.24 28.63
N GLY A 71 -6.22 -3.56 29.55
CA GLY A 71 -4.78 -3.33 29.48
C GLY A 71 -4.36 -2.02 28.83
N LYS A 72 -3.12 -1.63 29.15
CA LYS A 72 -2.47 -0.41 28.64
C LYS A 72 -1.17 -0.80 27.97
N ILE A 73 -0.87 -0.18 26.83
CA ILE A 73 0.39 -0.37 26.13
C ILE A 73 1.09 0.96 25.87
N ARG A 74 2.41 0.89 25.73
CA ARG A 74 3.26 1.99 25.23
C ARG A 74 3.83 1.59 23.90
N VAL A 75 3.81 2.54 22.96
CA VAL A 75 4.30 2.33 21.59
C VAL A 75 5.29 3.44 21.25
N ALA A 76 6.43 3.09 20.67
CA ALA A 76 7.40 4.09 20.24
C ALA A 76 7.57 4.09 18.73
N GLY A 77 7.20 5.22 18.10
CA GLY A 77 7.43 5.48 16.68
C GLY A 77 8.79 6.13 16.42
N MET A 78 9.26 6.05 15.18
CA MET A 78 10.54 6.60 14.74
C MET A 78 10.55 8.14 14.72
N SER A 79 9.45 8.76 14.38
CA SER A 79 9.41 10.20 14.09
C SER A 79 8.38 10.92 14.94
N SER A 80 8.71 12.15 15.29
CA SER A 80 7.78 13.12 15.87
C SER A 80 8.36 14.52 15.70
N SER A 81 7.50 15.52 15.69
CA SER A 81 7.89 16.90 15.51
C SER A 81 6.90 17.82 16.21
N THR A 82 7.29 19.05 16.49
CA THR A 82 6.36 20.08 16.97
C THR A 82 5.26 20.42 15.95
N ALA A 83 5.42 19.95 14.70
CA ALA A 83 4.42 20.02 13.64
C ALA A 83 3.49 18.80 13.58
N ASP A 84 3.61 17.82 14.50
CA ASP A 84 2.66 16.70 14.60
C ASP A 84 1.22 17.23 14.68
N THR A 85 0.32 16.55 14.00
CA THR A 85 -1.06 17.02 13.87
C THR A 85 -2.06 15.88 13.99
N LEU A 86 -3.24 16.20 14.55
CA LEU A 86 -4.42 15.33 14.49
C LEU A 86 -5.35 15.71 13.33
N ASP A 87 -4.98 16.68 12.49
CA ASP A 87 -5.70 16.95 11.25
C ASP A 87 -5.30 15.93 10.16
N PRO A 88 -6.18 15.00 9.75
CA PRO A 88 -5.84 13.99 8.76
C PRO A 88 -5.31 14.59 7.44
N ALA A 89 -5.83 15.74 7.01
CA ALA A 89 -5.42 16.37 5.77
C ALA A 89 -3.95 16.81 5.74
N LYS A 90 -3.34 17.00 6.92
CA LYS A 90 -1.97 17.55 7.08
C LYS A 90 -0.93 16.52 7.50
N GLY A 91 -1.32 15.30 7.83
CA GLY A 91 -0.41 14.24 8.25
C GLY A 91 0.76 14.07 7.30
N ALA A 92 1.97 13.94 7.84
CA ALA A 92 3.19 13.79 7.04
C ALA A 92 4.10 12.67 7.54
N LEU A 93 3.96 12.28 8.80
CA LEU A 93 4.80 11.29 9.46
C LEU A 93 4.03 9.98 9.72
N SER A 94 4.74 8.86 9.76
CA SER A 94 4.16 7.55 10.11
C SER A 94 3.44 7.57 11.47
N THR A 95 3.93 8.38 12.41
CA THR A 95 3.31 8.61 13.72
C THR A 95 2.01 9.40 13.65
N ASP A 96 1.88 10.35 12.70
CA ASP A 96 0.61 11.03 12.46
C ASP A 96 -0.43 10.04 11.94
N TYR A 97 -0.07 9.21 10.96
CA TYR A 97 -0.98 8.21 10.40
C TYR A 97 -1.46 7.22 11.46
N ALA A 98 -0.56 6.75 12.34
CA ALA A 98 -0.93 5.86 13.44
C ALA A 98 -1.92 6.52 14.41
N ARG A 99 -1.72 7.83 14.75
CA ARG A 99 -2.67 8.60 15.56
C ARG A 99 -4.00 8.80 14.85
N HIS A 100 -3.96 9.12 13.55
CA HIS A 100 -5.19 9.33 12.77
C HIS A 100 -6.09 8.08 12.79
N TYR A 101 -5.54 6.89 12.59
CA TYR A 101 -6.32 5.64 12.64
C TYR A 101 -6.77 5.26 14.06
N MET A 102 -6.19 5.83 15.13
CA MET A 102 -6.75 5.68 16.48
C MET A 102 -8.04 6.49 16.64
N PHE A 103 -8.12 7.67 16.01
CA PHE A 103 -9.19 8.64 16.29
C PHE A 103 -10.24 8.74 15.19
N TYR A 104 -9.94 8.33 13.96
CA TYR A 104 -10.81 8.50 12.81
C TYR A 104 -10.98 7.20 12.04
N ASN A 105 -12.05 7.13 11.23
CA ASN A 105 -12.23 6.12 10.20
C ASN A 105 -12.42 6.78 8.83
N GLY A 106 -12.13 6.03 7.76
CA GLY A 106 -12.40 6.40 6.38
C GLY A 106 -13.74 5.85 5.87
N LEU A 107 -14.12 6.19 4.66
CA LEU A 107 -15.22 5.52 3.97
C LEU A 107 -14.86 4.08 3.63
N THR A 108 -13.62 3.86 3.24
CA THR A 108 -12.97 2.57 3.00
C THR A 108 -11.63 2.53 3.73
N ARG A 109 -11.06 1.34 3.85
CA ARG A 109 -9.70 1.10 4.39
C ARG A 109 -9.02 0.00 3.59
N PHE A 110 -7.70 -0.08 3.63
CA PHE A 110 -6.97 -1.20 3.05
C PHE A 110 -6.91 -2.40 4.01
N ASP A 111 -7.09 -3.59 3.45
CA ASP A 111 -6.72 -4.83 4.12
C ASP A 111 -5.20 -5.12 3.98
N LYS A 112 -4.74 -6.27 4.47
CA LYS A 112 -3.34 -6.70 4.39
C LYS A 112 -2.87 -7.05 2.96
N HIS A 113 -3.76 -7.10 1.99
CA HIS A 113 -3.47 -7.32 0.57
C HIS A 113 -3.61 -6.03 -0.24
N LEU A 114 -3.75 -4.88 0.43
CA LEU A 114 -4.01 -3.57 -0.17
C LEU A 114 -5.29 -3.54 -1.02
N VAL A 115 -6.26 -4.39 -0.69
CA VAL A 115 -7.59 -4.36 -1.28
C VAL A 115 -8.46 -3.43 -0.43
N PRO A 116 -9.15 -2.43 -1.04
CA PRO A 116 -10.02 -1.55 -0.28
C PRO A 116 -11.24 -2.33 0.24
N GLN A 117 -11.50 -2.22 1.53
CA GLN A 117 -12.64 -2.78 2.24
C GLN A 117 -13.57 -1.64 2.67
N LEU A 118 -14.87 -1.92 2.77
CA LEU A 118 -15.84 -0.95 3.29
C LEU A 118 -15.56 -0.67 4.77
N GLU A 119 -15.68 0.61 5.18
CA GLU A 119 -15.53 1.01 6.57
C GLU A 119 -16.74 1.83 7.02
N LEU A 120 -16.74 3.16 6.95
CA LEU A 120 -17.94 3.96 7.19
C LEU A 120 -18.96 3.87 6.05
N ALA A 121 -18.53 3.52 4.85
CA ALA A 121 -19.42 3.14 3.77
C ALA A 121 -20.00 1.73 4.04
N GLU A 122 -21.31 1.59 3.94
CA GLU A 122 -22.02 0.29 3.91
C GLU A 122 -22.05 -0.27 2.49
N ARG A 123 -22.12 0.62 1.49
CA ARG A 123 -22.17 0.24 0.06
C ARG A 123 -21.58 1.35 -0.80
N ILE A 124 -20.90 0.96 -1.85
CA ILE A 124 -20.37 1.84 -2.89
C ILE A 124 -20.80 1.28 -4.26
N ASP A 125 -21.54 2.07 -5.00
CA ASP A 125 -22.05 1.74 -6.34
C ASP A 125 -21.51 2.74 -7.36
N ASN A 126 -21.37 2.30 -8.61
CA ASN A 126 -21.11 3.18 -9.75
C ASN A 126 -21.81 2.68 -11.00
N SER A 127 -22.04 3.57 -11.97
CA SER A 127 -22.62 3.23 -13.28
C SER A 127 -21.54 3.05 -14.36
N ASP A 128 -20.51 3.90 -14.33
CA ASP A 128 -19.52 4.06 -15.41
C ASP A 128 -18.15 4.52 -14.88
N ALA A 129 -17.86 4.27 -13.60
CA ALA A 129 -16.68 4.75 -12.88
C ALA A 129 -16.53 6.29 -12.84
N THR A 130 -17.53 7.05 -13.29
CA THR A 130 -17.55 8.52 -13.25
C THR A 130 -18.46 9.04 -12.14
N VAL A 131 -19.64 8.44 -12.01
CA VAL A 131 -20.60 8.79 -10.95
C VAL A 131 -20.69 7.64 -9.95
N TRP A 132 -20.39 7.97 -8.70
CA TRP A 132 -20.34 7.05 -7.58
C TRP A 132 -21.37 7.42 -6.54
N THR A 133 -22.08 6.43 -6.00
CA THR A 133 -23.03 6.59 -4.90
C THR A 133 -22.53 5.80 -3.70
N ILE A 134 -22.40 6.45 -2.57
CA ILE A 134 -21.90 5.89 -1.32
C ILE A 134 -23.02 5.93 -0.29
N THR A 135 -23.45 4.77 0.18
CA THR A 135 -24.39 4.64 1.29
C THR A 135 -23.59 4.50 2.59
N LEU A 136 -23.86 5.33 3.57
CA LEU A 136 -23.18 5.34 4.88
C LEU A 136 -23.85 4.35 5.83
N ARG A 137 -23.04 3.75 6.72
CA ARG A 137 -23.54 2.96 7.85
C ARG A 137 -24.44 3.82 8.73
N LYS A 138 -25.48 3.19 9.24
CA LYS A 138 -26.36 3.78 10.27
C LYS A 138 -25.71 3.52 11.65
N ASP A 139 -26.16 4.29 12.64
CA ASP A 139 -25.77 4.13 14.05
C ASP A 139 -24.27 4.32 14.35
N VAL A 140 -23.55 5.03 13.48
CA VAL A 140 -22.20 5.51 13.74
C VAL A 140 -22.25 6.90 14.38
N THR A 141 -21.55 7.07 15.50
CA THR A 141 -21.43 8.37 16.17
C THR A 141 -19.98 8.81 16.28
N PHE A 142 -19.76 10.11 16.17
CA PHE A 142 -18.49 10.73 16.52
C PHE A 142 -18.25 10.71 18.03
N HIS A 143 -17.01 10.91 18.47
CA HIS A 143 -16.63 10.95 19.89
C HIS A 143 -17.41 11.97 20.73
N ASN A 144 -17.95 13.02 20.09
CA ASN A 144 -18.79 14.04 20.74
C ASN A 144 -20.29 13.68 20.76
N GLY A 145 -20.67 12.47 20.31
CA GLY A 145 -22.05 12.00 20.27
C GLY A 145 -22.87 12.44 19.05
N LYS A 146 -22.32 13.27 18.15
CA LYS A 146 -22.99 13.62 16.87
C LYS A 146 -23.06 12.38 15.98
N SER A 147 -24.22 12.10 15.38
CA SER A 147 -24.35 11.05 14.37
C SER A 147 -23.60 11.39 13.09
N LEU A 148 -22.99 10.38 12.46
CA LEU A 148 -22.40 10.48 11.13
C LEU A 148 -23.50 10.72 10.09
N THR A 149 -23.28 11.69 9.21
CA THR A 149 -24.18 12.04 8.11
C THR A 149 -23.43 12.29 6.81
N ALA A 150 -24.15 12.36 5.71
CA ALA A 150 -23.60 12.73 4.40
C ALA A 150 -22.91 14.10 4.41
N ALA A 151 -23.39 15.05 5.21
CA ALA A 151 -22.79 16.39 5.34
C ALA A 151 -21.36 16.33 5.89
N ASP A 152 -21.07 15.41 6.82
CA ASP A 152 -19.71 15.21 7.35
C ASP A 152 -18.74 14.71 6.26
N VAL A 153 -19.21 13.82 5.39
CA VAL A 153 -18.42 13.33 4.25
C VAL A 153 -18.17 14.43 3.24
N VAL A 154 -19.21 15.19 2.87
CA VAL A 154 -19.08 16.33 1.94
C VAL A 154 -18.10 17.36 2.47
N PHE A 155 -18.19 17.72 3.75
CA PHE A 155 -17.24 18.60 4.41
C PHE A 155 -15.82 18.03 4.40
N SER A 156 -15.65 16.77 4.81
CA SER A 156 -14.33 16.13 4.92
C SER A 156 -13.61 16.07 3.58
N LEU A 157 -14.29 15.64 2.52
CA LEU A 157 -13.70 15.57 1.18
C LEU A 157 -13.54 16.97 0.55
N GLY A 158 -14.49 17.86 0.76
CA GLY A 158 -14.48 19.21 0.20
C GLY A 158 -13.33 20.08 0.69
N ARG A 159 -12.98 19.98 1.99
CA ARG A 159 -11.89 20.77 2.59
C ARG A 159 -10.51 20.55 1.95
N HIS A 160 -10.28 19.38 1.33
CA HIS A 160 -9.00 19.09 0.66
C HIS A 160 -8.76 19.94 -0.59
N LYS A 161 -9.80 20.55 -1.16
CA LYS A 161 -9.71 21.47 -2.31
C LYS A 161 -9.42 22.91 -1.90
N ASP A 162 -9.63 23.25 -0.64
CA ASP A 162 -9.32 24.57 -0.11
C ASP A 162 -7.80 24.68 0.14
N PRO A 163 -7.09 25.61 -0.53
CA PRO A 163 -5.66 25.82 -0.31
C PRO A 163 -5.33 26.16 1.15
N LEU A 164 -6.25 26.80 1.88
CA LEU A 164 -6.06 27.16 3.30
C LEU A 164 -6.00 25.92 4.21
N THR A 165 -6.57 24.81 3.79
CA THR A 165 -6.42 23.53 4.50
C THR A 165 -4.97 23.04 4.50
N GLY A 166 -4.20 23.32 3.46
CA GLY A 166 -2.83 22.81 3.32
C GLY A 166 -2.78 21.28 3.15
N SER A 167 -3.79 20.71 2.49
CA SER A 167 -3.91 19.26 2.29
C SER A 167 -2.73 18.68 1.54
N LYS A 168 -2.18 17.59 2.05
CA LYS A 168 -1.10 16.83 1.39
C LYS A 168 -1.56 16.03 0.17
N VAL A 169 -2.88 15.87 0.01
CA VAL A 169 -3.49 15.10 -1.10
C VAL A 169 -4.39 15.98 -1.99
N MET A 170 -4.19 17.30 -1.98
CA MET A 170 -4.92 18.22 -2.86
C MET A 170 -4.88 17.78 -4.35
N PRO A 171 -3.73 17.39 -4.93
CA PRO A 171 -3.69 16.96 -6.33
C PRO A 171 -4.55 15.72 -6.60
N LEU A 172 -4.70 14.83 -5.62
CA LEU A 172 -5.55 13.65 -5.75
C LEU A 172 -7.03 14.03 -5.84
N MET A 173 -7.42 15.18 -5.25
CA MET A 173 -8.78 15.68 -5.22
C MET A 173 -9.18 16.48 -6.45
N GLU A 174 -8.26 16.79 -7.37
CA GLU A 174 -8.56 17.54 -8.60
C GLU A 174 -9.57 16.79 -9.50
N GLN A 175 -9.53 15.46 -9.48
CA GLN A 175 -10.47 14.65 -10.23
C GLN A 175 -11.92 14.68 -9.68
N PHE A 176 -12.14 15.12 -8.43
CA PHE A 176 -13.47 15.18 -7.81
C PHE A 176 -14.19 16.45 -8.27
N VAL A 177 -15.03 16.38 -9.30
CA VAL A 177 -15.78 17.54 -9.83
C VAL A 177 -16.84 17.99 -8.83
N GLU A 178 -17.57 17.04 -8.26
CA GLU A 178 -18.66 17.30 -7.32
C GLU A 178 -18.68 16.23 -6.22
N VAL A 179 -18.91 16.67 -4.99
CA VAL A 179 -19.23 15.81 -3.84
C VAL A 179 -20.44 16.41 -3.18
N LYS A 180 -21.57 15.71 -3.18
CA LYS A 180 -22.81 16.23 -2.61
C LYS A 180 -23.59 15.16 -1.84
N ALA A 181 -24.35 15.59 -0.83
CA ALA A 181 -25.32 14.75 -0.16
C ALA A 181 -26.52 14.54 -1.10
N SER A 182 -26.91 13.31 -1.35
CA SER A 182 -28.14 12.91 -2.06
C SER A 182 -29.23 12.43 -1.09
N GLY A 183 -28.88 12.30 0.19
CA GLY A 183 -29.76 11.95 1.30
C GLY A 183 -29.01 12.11 2.63
N PRO A 184 -29.66 11.86 3.78
CA PRO A 184 -29.02 11.97 5.09
C PRO A 184 -27.80 11.06 5.24
N ASN A 185 -27.84 9.87 4.64
CA ASN A 185 -26.82 8.83 4.70
C ASN A 185 -26.34 8.43 3.31
N GLU A 186 -26.47 9.30 2.31
CA GLU A 186 -26.06 9.00 0.94
C GLU A 186 -25.29 10.16 0.34
N VAL A 187 -24.11 9.85 -0.23
CA VAL A 187 -23.21 10.81 -0.88
C VAL A 187 -23.03 10.41 -2.33
N GLN A 188 -23.16 11.37 -3.23
CA GLN A 188 -22.80 11.21 -4.63
C GLN A 188 -21.46 11.92 -4.90
N ILE A 189 -20.55 11.21 -5.56
CA ILE A 189 -19.26 11.73 -6.04
C ILE A 189 -19.24 11.66 -7.55
N ARG A 190 -18.95 12.77 -8.22
CA ARG A 190 -18.75 12.82 -9.66
C ARG A 190 -17.29 13.18 -9.97
N LEU A 191 -16.64 12.34 -10.76
CA LEU A 191 -15.26 12.50 -11.21
C LEU A 191 -15.20 13.19 -12.58
N SER A 192 -14.07 13.80 -12.90
CA SER A 192 -13.80 14.46 -14.19
C SER A 192 -13.60 13.48 -15.34
N ALA A 193 -13.21 12.24 -15.03
CA ALA A 193 -13.03 11.14 -15.95
C ALA A 193 -13.32 9.81 -15.24
N PRO A 194 -13.61 8.73 -15.96
CA PRO A 194 -13.79 7.40 -15.35
C PRO A 194 -12.58 6.99 -14.54
N ASN A 195 -12.80 6.58 -13.28
CA ASN A 195 -11.76 6.06 -12.41
C ASN A 195 -12.33 4.98 -11.49
N ALA A 196 -12.09 3.72 -11.82
CA ALA A 196 -12.55 2.55 -11.08
C ALA A 196 -11.80 2.35 -9.74
N GLU A 197 -10.73 3.12 -9.49
CA GLU A 197 -9.94 3.06 -8.26
C GLU A 197 -10.45 4.01 -7.15
N LEU A 198 -11.63 4.64 -7.31
CA LEU A 198 -12.17 5.51 -6.27
C LEU A 198 -12.20 4.86 -4.87
N PRO A 199 -12.61 3.57 -4.70
CA PRO A 199 -12.56 2.94 -3.37
C PRO A 199 -11.14 2.88 -2.77
N SER A 200 -10.10 2.67 -3.58
CA SER A 200 -8.70 2.70 -3.13
C SER A 200 -8.25 4.12 -2.77
N ILE A 201 -8.73 5.12 -3.49
CA ILE A 201 -8.45 6.53 -3.20
C ILE A 201 -9.07 6.93 -1.86
N LEU A 202 -10.31 6.53 -1.60
CA LEU A 202 -11.03 6.82 -0.35
C LEU A 202 -10.43 6.10 0.87
N ALA A 203 -9.57 5.10 0.68
CA ALA A 203 -8.86 4.39 1.76
C ALA A 203 -7.56 5.09 2.20
N VAL A 204 -7.16 6.19 1.55
CA VAL A 204 -5.94 6.93 1.90
C VAL A 204 -6.12 7.61 3.26
N SER A 205 -5.11 7.50 4.13
CA SER A 205 -5.12 8.00 5.51
C SER A 205 -5.41 9.51 5.66
N HIS A 206 -5.30 10.28 4.60
CA HIS A 206 -5.64 11.70 4.60
C HIS A 206 -7.14 11.95 4.41
N LEU A 207 -7.88 11.00 3.83
CA LEU A 207 -9.32 11.14 3.50
C LEU A 207 -10.23 10.57 4.60
N LEU A 208 -9.74 10.53 5.84
CA LEU A 208 -10.52 10.15 7.01
C LEU A 208 -11.62 11.19 7.31
N ILE A 209 -12.75 10.71 7.84
CA ILE A 209 -13.96 11.54 8.01
C ILE A 209 -13.93 12.26 9.35
N VAL A 210 -14.20 13.54 9.32
CA VAL A 210 -14.28 14.44 10.47
C VAL A 210 -15.67 15.09 10.54
N PRO A 211 -16.14 15.53 11.72
CA PRO A 211 -17.42 16.21 11.82
C PRO A 211 -17.46 17.51 10.98
N GLU A 212 -18.59 17.75 10.31
CA GLU A 212 -18.83 19.01 9.61
C GLU A 212 -18.57 20.22 10.51
N GLY A 213 -17.87 21.23 9.96
CA GLY A 213 -17.53 22.45 10.66
C GLY A 213 -16.35 22.34 11.64
N THR A 214 -15.61 21.21 11.66
CA THR A 214 -14.43 21.07 12.51
C THR A 214 -13.35 22.07 12.12
N THR A 215 -12.93 22.89 13.09
CA THR A 215 -11.83 23.87 12.96
C THR A 215 -10.68 23.58 13.93
N ASP A 216 -10.98 22.99 15.10
CA ASP A 216 -9.99 22.58 16.10
C ASP A 216 -9.76 21.07 16.05
N PHE A 217 -8.66 20.66 15.45
CA PHE A 217 -8.25 19.26 15.32
C PHE A 217 -7.47 18.72 16.53
N SER A 218 -7.08 19.58 17.49
CA SER A 218 -6.34 19.15 18.68
C SER A 218 -7.11 18.15 19.55
N LYS A 219 -8.44 18.16 19.43
CA LYS A 219 -9.35 17.26 20.16
C LYS A 219 -9.51 15.89 19.51
N GLY A 220 -9.07 15.71 18.26
CA GLY A 220 -9.17 14.45 17.54
C GLY A 220 -10.57 13.84 17.51
N ILE A 221 -11.61 14.69 17.31
CA ILE A 221 -13.01 14.21 17.25
C ILE A 221 -13.26 13.47 15.95
N GLY A 222 -13.38 12.16 16.03
CA GLY A 222 -13.65 11.26 14.91
C GLY A 222 -14.60 10.14 15.32
N THR A 223 -14.67 9.09 14.51
CA THR A 223 -15.47 7.88 14.75
C THR A 223 -14.61 6.68 15.17
N GLY A 224 -13.31 6.90 15.39
CA GLY A 224 -12.31 5.88 15.61
C GLY A 224 -12.42 5.10 16.92
N PRO A 225 -11.60 4.03 17.06
CA PRO A 225 -11.65 3.14 18.23
C PRO A 225 -11.19 3.78 19.54
N PHE A 226 -10.50 4.91 19.50
CA PHE A 226 -10.03 5.62 20.68
C PHE A 226 -10.39 7.10 20.63
N THR A 227 -10.49 7.72 21.80
CA THR A 227 -10.60 9.17 22.01
C THR A 227 -9.28 9.75 22.48
N VAL A 228 -9.05 11.03 22.25
CA VAL A 228 -7.83 11.72 22.73
C VAL A 228 -7.91 11.92 24.24
N GLY A 229 -7.00 11.30 24.98
CA GLY A 229 -6.75 11.59 26.39
C GLY A 229 -5.76 12.73 26.58
N GLU A 230 -4.67 12.71 25.79
CA GLU A 230 -3.66 13.77 25.76
C GLU A 230 -3.03 13.83 24.35
N PHE A 231 -2.73 15.03 23.88
CA PHE A 231 -1.93 15.24 22.68
C PHE A 231 -0.95 16.40 22.88
N LYS A 232 0.35 16.05 22.88
CA LYS A 232 1.46 17.00 22.93
C LYS A 232 2.35 16.79 21.71
N PRO A 233 2.22 17.63 20.66
CA PRO A 233 3.06 17.53 19.47
C PRO A 233 4.55 17.46 19.80
N GLY A 234 5.28 16.58 19.15
CA GLY A 234 6.70 16.34 19.38
C GLY A 234 7.05 15.56 20.65
N VAL A 235 6.09 15.25 21.50
CA VAL A 235 6.32 14.60 22.80
C VAL A 235 5.60 13.27 22.91
N ARG A 236 4.27 13.30 23.05
CA ARG A 236 3.46 12.09 23.22
C ARG A 236 1.98 12.32 22.93
N SER A 237 1.27 11.24 22.77
CA SER A 237 -0.19 11.19 22.79
C SER A 237 -0.67 10.03 23.65
N VAL A 238 -1.82 10.22 24.31
CA VAL A 238 -2.52 9.19 25.05
C VAL A 238 -3.90 9.02 24.41
N ALA A 239 -4.17 7.82 23.95
CA ALA A 239 -5.44 7.41 23.37
C ALA A 239 -6.20 6.54 24.37
N VAL A 240 -7.47 6.85 24.65
CA VAL A 240 -8.33 6.15 25.60
C VAL A 240 -9.47 5.47 24.85
N ARG A 241 -9.78 4.23 25.22
CA ARG A 241 -10.82 3.41 24.58
C ARG A 241 -12.11 4.19 24.34
N ASN A 242 -12.60 4.18 23.10
CA ASN A 242 -13.95 4.61 22.78
C ASN A 242 -14.96 3.51 23.15
N LYS A 243 -15.71 3.70 24.24
CA LYS A 243 -16.69 2.71 24.71
C LYS A 243 -17.90 2.57 23.77
N ASN A 244 -18.12 3.58 22.91
CA ASN A 244 -19.22 3.65 21.95
C ASN A 244 -18.73 3.39 20.52
N TYR A 245 -17.60 2.65 20.37
CA TYR A 245 -17.09 2.33 19.05
C TYR A 245 -18.08 1.46 18.27
N TRP A 246 -18.34 1.82 17.03
CA TRP A 246 -19.39 1.21 16.20
C TRP A 246 -19.10 -0.24 15.76
N LYS A 247 -17.83 -0.71 15.84
CA LYS A 247 -17.49 -2.13 15.60
C LYS A 247 -17.64 -2.91 16.91
N PRO A 248 -18.55 -3.90 16.99
CA PRO A 248 -18.79 -4.64 18.22
C PRO A 248 -17.55 -5.36 18.73
N GLY A 249 -17.30 -5.26 20.05
CA GLY A 249 -16.19 -5.97 20.71
C GLY A 249 -14.80 -5.33 20.53
N LEU A 250 -14.69 -4.23 19.80
CA LEU A 250 -13.46 -3.49 19.56
C LEU A 250 -13.52 -2.09 20.17
N PRO A 251 -12.35 -1.44 20.41
CA PRO A 251 -11.03 -2.05 20.51
C PRO A 251 -10.87 -2.85 21.81
N TYR A 252 -9.82 -3.66 21.90
CA TYR A 252 -9.57 -4.45 23.12
C TYR A 252 -8.90 -3.65 24.22
N LEU A 253 -7.88 -2.84 23.89
CA LEU A 253 -7.08 -2.10 24.88
C LEU A 253 -7.88 -0.96 25.53
N ASP A 254 -7.55 -0.64 26.79
CA ASP A 254 -8.12 0.51 27.50
C ASP A 254 -7.41 1.81 27.15
N GLU A 255 -6.08 1.74 26.94
CA GLU A 255 -5.26 2.92 26.72
C GLU A 255 -4.00 2.60 25.92
N ILE A 256 -3.61 3.53 25.06
CA ILE A 256 -2.35 3.49 24.30
C ILE A 256 -1.60 4.79 24.56
N GLU A 257 -0.40 4.70 25.12
CA GLU A 257 0.56 5.82 25.14
C GLU A 257 1.48 5.69 23.93
N PHE A 258 1.49 6.69 23.07
CA PHE A 258 2.29 6.75 21.85
C PHE A 258 3.35 7.84 21.98
N ILE A 259 4.63 7.45 21.96
CA ILE A 259 5.80 8.33 22.06
C ILE A 259 6.66 8.24 20.80
N ALA A 260 7.62 9.14 20.64
CA ALA A 260 8.63 9.06 19.61
C ALA A 260 10.02 8.86 20.22
N ILE A 261 10.77 7.93 19.66
CA ILE A 261 12.20 7.70 19.94
C ILE A 261 12.90 7.64 18.59
N ALA A 262 13.48 8.75 18.15
CA ALA A 262 14.07 8.88 16.80
C ALA A 262 15.31 8.00 16.61
N ASP A 263 16.16 7.91 17.64
CA ASP A 263 17.36 7.07 17.60
C ASP A 263 16.97 5.58 17.66
N GLU A 264 17.27 4.84 16.59
CA GLU A 264 16.85 3.44 16.47
C GLU A 264 17.45 2.54 17.56
N PRO A 265 18.76 2.59 17.90
CA PRO A 265 19.30 1.82 19.02
C PRO A 265 18.60 2.09 20.35
N SER A 266 18.25 3.33 20.64
CA SER A 266 17.49 3.72 21.84
C SER A 266 16.08 3.14 21.80
N ARG A 267 15.42 3.17 20.65
CA ARG A 267 14.07 2.59 20.44
C ARG A 267 14.10 1.07 20.65
N VAL A 268 15.09 0.36 20.12
CA VAL A 268 15.30 -1.08 20.35
C VAL A 268 15.59 -1.36 21.83
N ASN A 269 16.42 -0.54 22.50
CA ASN A 269 16.67 -0.71 23.92
C ASN A 269 15.41 -0.54 24.77
N ALA A 270 14.57 0.45 24.46
CA ALA A 270 13.29 0.66 25.14
C ALA A 270 12.33 -0.54 25.00
N LEU A 271 12.32 -1.21 23.85
CA LEU A 271 11.58 -2.47 23.66
C LEU A 271 12.17 -3.58 24.52
N LEU A 272 13.48 -3.78 24.46
CA LEU A 272 14.16 -4.89 25.17
C LEU A 272 14.11 -4.75 26.70
N SER A 273 14.08 -3.51 27.23
CA SER A 273 13.87 -3.24 28.67
C SER A 273 12.43 -3.42 29.12
N GLY A 274 11.46 -3.40 28.18
CA GLY A 274 10.02 -3.44 28.45
C GLY A 274 9.42 -2.07 28.76
N ASP A 275 10.14 -0.98 28.48
CA ASP A 275 9.60 0.38 28.62
C ASP A 275 8.54 0.68 27.57
N VAL A 276 8.64 0.03 26.39
CA VAL A 276 7.62 0.05 25.35
C VAL A 276 7.29 -1.38 24.89
N HIS A 277 6.10 -1.58 24.36
CA HIS A 277 5.61 -2.90 23.91
C HIS A 277 5.76 -3.11 22.41
N MET A 278 5.88 -2.01 21.66
CA MET A 278 5.96 -2.06 20.20
C MET A 278 6.82 -0.92 19.68
N ILE A 279 7.60 -1.22 18.64
CA ILE A 279 8.40 -0.24 17.88
C ILE A 279 8.29 -0.51 16.39
N ASN A 280 8.39 0.52 15.56
CA ASN A 280 8.47 0.39 14.11
C ASN A 280 9.86 0.75 13.56
N GLU A 281 10.05 0.48 12.28
CA GLU A 281 11.24 0.85 11.49
C GLU A 281 12.54 0.40 12.17
N VAL A 282 12.58 -0.88 12.48
CA VAL A 282 13.76 -1.56 13.03
C VAL A 282 14.77 -1.77 11.90
N ASN A 283 16.03 -1.40 12.14
CA ASN A 283 17.11 -1.69 11.20
C ASN A 283 17.33 -3.20 11.11
N PRO A 284 17.48 -3.78 9.90
CA PRO A 284 17.83 -5.20 9.74
C PRO A 284 19.00 -5.68 10.60
N ARG A 285 19.94 -4.81 10.92
CA ARG A 285 21.10 -5.11 11.79
C ARG A 285 20.73 -5.31 13.26
N SER A 286 19.59 -4.79 13.71
CA SER A 286 19.11 -4.90 15.09
C SER A 286 18.16 -6.08 15.32
N THR A 287 17.68 -6.73 14.27
CA THR A 287 16.70 -7.82 14.36
C THR A 287 17.19 -9.01 15.18
N ASP A 288 18.49 -9.37 15.07
CA ASP A 288 19.10 -10.45 15.85
C ASP A 288 19.03 -10.20 17.36
N ARG A 289 19.14 -8.94 17.79
CA ARG A 289 19.04 -8.57 19.22
C ARG A 289 17.65 -8.77 19.75
N ILE A 290 16.64 -8.40 18.97
CA ILE A 290 15.22 -8.60 19.32
C ILE A 290 14.88 -10.09 19.29
N GLY A 291 15.28 -10.81 18.25
CA GLY A 291 14.99 -12.25 18.07
C GLY A 291 15.64 -13.16 19.10
N LYS A 292 16.77 -12.75 19.72
CA LYS A 292 17.40 -13.47 20.84
C LYS A 292 16.64 -13.34 22.16
N SER A 293 15.74 -12.38 22.27
CA SER A 293 14.93 -12.17 23.47
C SER A 293 13.71 -13.09 23.46
N ALA A 294 13.56 -13.94 24.50
CA ALA A 294 12.37 -14.77 24.65
C ALA A 294 11.06 -13.99 24.85
N LYS A 295 11.14 -12.68 25.12
CA LYS A 295 9.98 -11.82 25.39
C LYS A 295 9.53 -11.00 24.17
N HIS A 296 10.32 -11.00 23.09
CA HIS A 296 10.06 -10.13 21.96
C HIS A 296 10.11 -10.92 20.65
N ARG A 297 9.53 -10.36 19.61
CA ARG A 297 9.59 -10.90 18.25
C ARG A 297 9.80 -9.79 17.25
N VAL A 298 10.40 -10.13 16.13
CA VAL A 298 10.46 -9.31 14.93
C VAL A 298 9.25 -9.64 14.07
N VAL A 299 8.58 -8.62 13.55
CA VAL A 299 7.53 -8.79 12.55
C VAL A 299 8.03 -8.19 11.25
N ASP A 300 8.11 -9.03 10.24
CA ASP A 300 8.52 -8.69 8.89
C ASP A 300 7.26 -8.47 8.02
N ALA A 301 7.14 -7.28 7.47
CA ALA A 301 6.05 -6.91 6.57
C ALA A 301 6.63 -6.57 5.20
N PRO A 302 6.67 -7.51 4.24
CA PRO A 302 6.99 -7.21 2.86
C PRO A 302 6.16 -6.03 2.36
N SER A 303 6.82 -5.02 1.79
CA SER A 303 6.13 -3.78 1.39
C SER A 303 6.33 -3.49 -0.10
N GLY A 304 5.69 -2.44 -0.60
CA GLY A 304 5.93 -1.91 -1.94
C GLY A 304 7.04 -0.86 -2.00
N ASN A 305 7.82 -0.67 -0.91
CA ASN A 305 8.97 0.22 -0.92
C ASN A 305 10.14 -0.44 -1.66
N TYR A 306 10.80 0.30 -2.54
CA TYR A 306 12.00 -0.19 -3.23
C TYR A 306 13.04 0.90 -3.42
N THR A 307 14.29 0.47 -3.53
CA THR A 307 15.40 1.26 -4.04
C THR A 307 15.74 0.73 -5.43
N ASP A 308 15.73 1.58 -6.41
CA ASP A 308 15.93 1.24 -7.81
C ASP A 308 17.19 1.86 -8.40
N LEU A 309 17.76 1.17 -9.37
CA LEU A 309 18.76 1.70 -10.27
C LEU A 309 18.07 2.49 -11.39
N ILE A 310 18.29 3.79 -11.42
CA ILE A 310 17.81 4.67 -12.49
C ILE A 310 18.82 4.67 -13.63
N ILE A 311 18.37 4.30 -14.83
CA ILE A 311 19.12 4.35 -16.08
C ILE A 311 18.41 5.38 -16.97
N ARG A 312 18.97 6.56 -17.15
CA ARG A 312 18.34 7.65 -17.91
C ARG A 312 18.29 7.33 -19.40
N GLN A 313 17.09 7.13 -19.94
CA GLN A 313 16.86 6.77 -21.34
C GLN A 313 16.73 8.00 -22.28
N ASP A 314 16.62 9.19 -21.72
CA ASP A 314 16.65 10.45 -22.47
C ASP A 314 18.07 10.92 -22.81
N GLN A 315 19.10 10.23 -22.30
CA GLN A 315 20.51 10.53 -22.55
C GLN A 315 21.35 9.24 -22.72
N LEU A 316 22.54 9.36 -23.27
CA LEU A 316 23.49 8.25 -23.37
C LEU A 316 24.10 7.94 -22.00
N PRO A 317 24.43 6.65 -21.73
CA PRO A 317 24.27 5.49 -22.62
C PRO A 317 22.89 4.82 -22.56
N GLY A 318 21.99 5.24 -21.66
CA GLY A 318 20.70 4.59 -21.42
C GLY A 318 19.71 4.68 -22.59
N LYS A 319 19.95 5.56 -23.59
CA LYS A 319 19.22 5.52 -24.88
C LYS A 319 19.40 4.21 -25.63
N ASN A 320 20.49 3.47 -25.35
CA ASN A 320 20.73 2.19 -25.98
C ASN A 320 20.03 1.09 -25.17
N PRO A 321 19.06 0.36 -25.75
CA PRO A 321 18.31 -0.66 -25.03
C PRO A 321 19.20 -1.84 -24.59
N ASP A 322 20.26 -2.18 -25.34
CA ASP A 322 21.19 -3.22 -24.95
C ASP A 322 21.96 -2.85 -23.67
N PHE A 323 22.31 -1.56 -23.50
CA PHE A 323 22.92 -1.07 -22.27
C PHE A 323 21.95 -1.16 -21.09
N THR A 324 20.71 -0.69 -21.26
CA THR A 324 19.68 -0.76 -20.22
C THR A 324 19.45 -2.20 -19.77
N GLN A 325 19.31 -3.12 -20.71
CA GLN A 325 19.12 -4.52 -20.40
C GLN A 325 20.34 -5.14 -19.72
N ALA A 326 21.55 -4.80 -20.14
CA ALA A 326 22.78 -5.27 -19.50
C ALA A 326 22.84 -4.84 -18.02
N MET A 327 22.49 -3.58 -17.73
CA MET A 327 22.51 -3.07 -16.36
C MET A 327 21.51 -3.79 -15.44
N LYS A 328 20.32 -4.18 -15.95
CA LYS A 328 19.34 -4.99 -15.22
C LYS A 328 19.85 -6.41 -14.93
N LEU A 329 20.53 -7.05 -15.90
CA LEU A 329 21.13 -8.36 -15.74
C LEU A 329 22.30 -8.40 -14.73
N LEU A 330 22.95 -7.26 -14.48
CA LEU A 330 24.04 -7.12 -13.52
C LEU A 330 23.57 -6.91 -12.08
N LEU A 331 22.28 -6.73 -11.84
CA LEU A 331 21.71 -6.67 -10.50
C LEU A 331 21.54 -8.09 -9.94
N ASP A 332 22.44 -8.53 -9.06
CA ASP A 332 22.28 -9.77 -8.30
C ASP A 332 21.27 -9.56 -7.17
N ARG A 333 20.02 -9.84 -7.46
CA ARG A 333 18.88 -9.58 -6.58
C ARG A 333 18.93 -10.38 -5.29
N GLU A 334 19.37 -11.63 -5.37
CA GLU A 334 19.51 -12.48 -4.18
C GLU A 334 20.67 -12.02 -3.30
N GLN A 335 21.77 -11.56 -3.89
CA GLN A 335 22.86 -10.96 -3.14
C GLN A 335 22.45 -9.63 -2.51
N VAL A 336 21.69 -8.78 -3.21
CA VAL A 336 21.14 -7.55 -2.64
C VAL A 336 20.23 -7.88 -1.46
N LYS A 337 19.29 -8.82 -1.60
CA LYS A 337 18.41 -9.26 -0.53
C LYS A 337 19.19 -9.75 0.70
N SER A 338 20.18 -10.60 0.51
CA SER A 338 20.91 -11.23 1.62
C SER A 338 21.93 -10.30 2.25
N ALA A 339 22.76 -9.63 1.45
CA ALA A 339 23.90 -8.84 1.93
C ALA A 339 23.49 -7.44 2.41
N VAL A 340 22.58 -6.75 1.66
CA VAL A 340 22.16 -5.39 1.99
C VAL A 340 21.03 -5.39 3.00
N PHE A 341 19.98 -6.20 2.75
CA PHE A 341 18.76 -6.19 3.57
C PHE A 341 18.66 -7.37 4.55
N ARG A 342 19.68 -8.23 4.65
CA ARG A 342 19.75 -9.37 5.58
C ARG A 342 18.54 -10.32 5.51
N GLY A 343 17.97 -10.47 4.32
CA GLY A 343 16.79 -11.29 4.08
C GLY A 343 15.46 -10.54 4.22
N PHE A 344 15.44 -9.34 4.81
CA PHE A 344 14.22 -8.52 5.00
C PHE A 344 13.87 -7.75 3.73
N ALA A 345 13.63 -8.49 2.67
CA ALA A 345 13.19 -7.97 1.37
C ALA A 345 12.61 -9.11 0.53
N VAL A 346 11.79 -8.77 -0.45
CA VAL A 346 11.29 -9.68 -1.49
C VAL A 346 11.96 -9.33 -2.80
N VAL A 347 12.40 -10.34 -3.55
CA VAL A 347 13.05 -10.12 -4.86
C VAL A 347 12.11 -9.40 -5.81
N GLY A 348 12.62 -8.34 -6.43
CA GLY A 348 11.93 -7.54 -7.43
C GLY A 348 12.15 -8.07 -8.84
N ASN A 349 11.41 -7.53 -9.81
CA ASN A 349 11.50 -7.94 -11.22
C ASN A 349 11.39 -6.74 -12.16
N ASP A 350 12.11 -5.66 -11.85
CA ASP A 350 12.23 -4.45 -12.69
C ASP A 350 10.90 -3.77 -13.06
N HIS A 351 9.87 -3.94 -12.22
CA HIS A 351 8.60 -3.23 -12.27
C HIS A 351 8.09 -2.92 -10.84
N PRO A 352 7.28 -1.86 -10.64
CA PRO A 352 7.02 -1.31 -9.31
C PRO A 352 5.90 -1.99 -8.52
N ILE A 353 5.23 -3.00 -9.10
CA ILE A 353 4.12 -3.69 -8.42
C ILE A 353 4.69 -4.86 -7.63
N ALA A 354 4.67 -4.75 -6.31
CA ALA A 354 5.27 -5.74 -5.42
C ALA A 354 4.48 -7.06 -5.41
N PRO A 355 5.15 -8.21 -5.21
CA PRO A 355 4.47 -9.48 -4.95
C PRO A 355 3.47 -9.37 -3.80
N GLY A 356 2.27 -9.94 -3.97
CA GLY A 356 1.18 -9.85 -3.00
C GLY A 356 0.30 -8.61 -3.13
N SER A 357 0.68 -7.61 -3.93
CA SER A 357 -0.18 -6.48 -4.27
C SER A 357 -1.24 -6.89 -5.29
N ARG A 358 -2.40 -6.21 -5.23
CA ARG A 358 -3.43 -6.34 -6.26
C ARG A 358 -2.84 -6.05 -7.63
N TYR A 359 -3.16 -6.86 -8.62
CA TYR A 359 -2.67 -6.79 -10.00
C TYR A 359 -1.18 -7.12 -10.21
N PHE A 360 -0.49 -7.70 -9.21
CA PHE A 360 0.84 -8.24 -9.44
C PHE A 360 0.81 -9.32 -10.55
N ASN A 361 1.67 -9.19 -11.55
CA ASN A 361 1.79 -10.15 -12.64
C ASN A 361 2.78 -11.27 -12.27
N SER A 362 2.25 -12.40 -11.80
CA SER A 362 3.06 -13.57 -11.43
C SER A 362 3.62 -14.35 -12.64
N ASP A 363 3.06 -14.11 -13.83
CA ASP A 363 3.43 -14.85 -15.04
C ASP A 363 4.65 -14.22 -15.76
N LEU A 364 5.08 -13.02 -15.33
CA LEU A 364 6.23 -12.33 -15.89
C LEU A 364 7.53 -13.05 -15.50
N PRO A 365 8.33 -13.55 -16.47
CA PRO A 365 9.57 -14.25 -16.17
C PRO A 365 10.52 -13.40 -15.32
N GLN A 366 11.11 -14.02 -14.30
CA GLN A 366 12.08 -13.34 -13.42
C GLN A 366 13.36 -12.99 -14.17
N THR A 367 13.79 -11.74 -14.13
CA THR A 367 15.13 -11.35 -14.56
C THR A 367 16.19 -12.00 -13.69
N VAL A 368 17.00 -12.89 -14.30
CA VAL A 368 18.07 -13.62 -13.61
C VAL A 368 19.38 -12.84 -13.73
N TYR A 369 20.21 -12.89 -12.69
CA TYR A 369 21.58 -12.37 -12.73
C TYR A 369 22.39 -13.14 -13.79
N ASP A 370 22.90 -12.43 -14.81
CA ASP A 370 23.63 -13.02 -15.93
C ASP A 370 24.73 -12.07 -16.44
N PRO A 371 25.91 -12.09 -15.81
CA PRO A 371 27.02 -11.23 -16.21
C PRO A 371 27.59 -11.56 -17.59
N GLU A 372 27.47 -12.79 -18.08
CA GLU A 372 27.96 -13.16 -19.40
C GLU A 372 27.07 -12.59 -20.51
N LYS A 373 25.74 -12.66 -20.35
CA LYS A 373 24.80 -12.02 -21.26
C LYS A 373 24.94 -10.49 -21.19
N ALA A 374 25.11 -9.93 -19.98
CA ALA A 374 25.37 -8.52 -19.81
C ALA A 374 26.64 -8.06 -20.56
N LYS A 375 27.72 -8.84 -20.47
CA LYS A 375 28.97 -8.57 -21.21
C LYS A 375 28.75 -8.54 -22.72
N PHE A 376 27.99 -9.50 -23.24
CA PHE A 376 27.63 -9.55 -24.66
C PHE A 376 26.86 -8.26 -25.08
N LEU A 377 25.87 -7.87 -24.29
CA LEU A 377 25.06 -6.68 -24.56
C LEU A 377 25.87 -5.38 -24.43
N LEU A 378 26.75 -5.26 -23.43
CA LEU A 378 27.65 -4.13 -23.26
C LEU A 378 28.60 -3.97 -24.44
N LYS A 379 29.15 -5.08 -24.95
CA LYS A 379 29.96 -5.08 -26.17
C LYS A 379 29.15 -4.61 -27.38
N LYS A 380 27.94 -5.11 -27.56
CA LYS A 380 27.03 -4.69 -28.64
C LYS A 380 26.65 -3.20 -28.52
N ALA A 381 26.51 -2.68 -27.30
CA ALA A 381 26.26 -1.27 -27.02
C ALA A 381 27.51 -0.38 -27.17
N GLY A 382 28.69 -0.93 -27.44
CA GLY A 382 29.95 -0.17 -27.51
C GLY A 382 30.47 0.33 -26.16
N MET A 383 30.07 -0.35 -25.08
CA MET A 383 30.38 0.05 -23.68
C MET A 383 31.49 -0.82 -23.05
N GLU A 384 32.11 -1.70 -23.82
CA GLU A 384 33.22 -2.54 -23.36
C GLU A 384 34.43 -1.68 -22.94
N SER A 385 34.98 -1.92 -21.74
CA SER A 385 36.12 -1.19 -21.15
C SER A 385 35.89 0.30 -20.87
N ILE A 386 34.64 0.76 -20.90
CA ILE A 386 34.29 2.13 -20.53
C ILE A 386 34.27 2.27 -19.01
N THR A 387 34.68 3.45 -18.54
CA THR A 387 34.51 3.86 -17.14
C THR A 387 33.41 4.91 -17.06
N MET A 388 32.45 4.73 -16.15
CA MET A 388 31.38 5.71 -15.94
C MET A 388 30.95 5.80 -14.48
N PRO A 389 30.48 6.98 -14.02
CA PRO A 389 30.01 7.15 -12.66
C PRO A 389 28.64 6.52 -12.43
N VAL A 390 28.42 6.00 -11.23
CA VAL A 390 27.09 5.70 -10.68
C VAL A 390 26.92 6.47 -9.38
N MET A 391 25.85 7.26 -9.29
CA MET A 391 25.59 8.14 -8.13
C MET A 391 24.73 7.41 -7.11
N ALA A 392 25.21 7.28 -5.88
CA ALA A 392 24.49 6.67 -4.76
C ALA A 392 24.51 7.56 -3.53
N SER A 393 23.47 7.50 -2.71
CA SER A 393 23.36 8.32 -1.49
C SER A 393 22.66 7.54 -0.38
N PRO A 394 23.07 7.70 0.89
CA PRO A 394 22.32 7.17 2.03
C PRO A 394 20.86 7.68 2.11
N ALA A 395 20.50 8.74 1.37
CA ALA A 395 19.11 9.19 1.23
C ALA A 395 18.22 8.13 0.56
N ALA A 396 18.76 7.34 -0.39
CA ALA A 396 18.10 6.19 -0.99
C ALA A 396 18.55 4.92 -0.25
N THR A 397 17.65 4.30 0.48
CA THR A 397 17.91 3.20 1.41
C THR A 397 18.69 2.06 0.76
N GLY A 398 19.89 1.75 1.26
CA GLY A 398 20.73 0.67 0.76
C GLY A 398 21.45 0.96 -0.57
N SER A 399 21.22 2.10 -1.22
CA SER A 399 21.74 2.38 -2.56
C SER A 399 23.26 2.33 -2.66
N VAL A 400 23.98 2.78 -1.61
CA VAL A 400 25.45 2.77 -1.60
C VAL A 400 25.98 1.33 -1.64
N ASP A 401 25.39 0.44 -0.84
CA ASP A 401 25.78 -0.97 -0.80
C ASP A 401 25.37 -1.69 -2.10
N ILE A 402 24.20 -1.37 -2.66
CA ILE A 402 23.75 -1.89 -3.97
C ILE A 402 24.70 -1.42 -5.09
N ALA A 403 25.13 -0.15 -5.08
CA ALA A 403 26.09 0.38 -6.05
C ALA A 403 27.43 -0.34 -6.01
N VAL A 404 27.93 -0.71 -4.82
CA VAL A 404 29.17 -1.49 -4.65
C VAL A 404 29.00 -2.91 -5.21
N LEU A 405 27.89 -3.57 -4.96
CA LEU A 405 27.59 -4.88 -5.55
C LEU A 405 27.49 -4.80 -7.07
N LEU A 406 26.79 -3.80 -7.59
CA LEU A 406 26.67 -3.56 -9.03
C LEU A 406 28.05 -3.26 -9.67
N GLN A 407 28.93 -2.51 -9.01
CA GLN A 407 30.29 -2.26 -9.47
C GLN A 407 31.08 -3.56 -9.62
N GLN A 408 30.94 -4.50 -8.67
CA GLN A 408 31.61 -5.79 -8.74
C GLN A 408 31.08 -6.64 -9.92
N SER A 409 29.78 -6.69 -10.10
CA SER A 409 29.13 -7.38 -11.22
C SER A 409 29.50 -6.76 -12.58
N ALA A 410 29.48 -5.44 -12.69
CA ALA A 410 29.84 -4.71 -13.90
C ALA A 410 31.29 -4.96 -14.32
N LYS A 411 32.20 -5.04 -13.35
CA LYS A 411 33.61 -5.36 -13.61
C LYS A 411 33.77 -6.74 -14.27
N GLN A 412 33.01 -7.73 -13.88
CA GLN A 412 33.00 -9.06 -14.51
C GLN A 412 32.54 -9.01 -15.97
N ALA A 413 31.58 -8.12 -16.25
CA ALA A 413 31.06 -7.91 -17.60
C ALA A 413 31.90 -6.92 -18.45
N GLY A 414 33.02 -6.42 -17.94
CA GLY A 414 33.94 -5.55 -18.67
C GLY A 414 33.58 -4.06 -18.62
N LEU A 415 32.59 -3.66 -17.81
CA LEU A 415 32.24 -2.25 -17.57
C LEU A 415 32.81 -1.80 -16.21
N LYS A 416 33.50 -0.67 -16.17
CA LYS A 416 34.01 -0.10 -14.92
C LYS A 416 33.05 0.97 -14.41
N LEU A 417 32.42 0.72 -13.25
CA LEU A 417 31.61 1.71 -12.55
C LEU A 417 32.43 2.37 -11.43
N ASP A 418 32.41 3.70 -11.40
CA ASP A 418 32.96 4.49 -10.29
C ASP A 418 31.81 4.92 -9.38
N VAL A 419 31.76 4.33 -8.17
CA VAL A 419 30.70 4.62 -7.18
C VAL A 419 30.98 5.99 -6.54
N ASN A 420 30.14 6.97 -6.88
CA ASN A 420 30.16 8.30 -6.30
C ASN A 420 29.15 8.42 -5.17
N ARG A 421 29.63 8.37 -3.93
CA ARG A 421 28.79 8.55 -2.75
C ARG A 421 28.50 10.01 -2.51
N LEU A 422 27.21 10.38 -2.63
CA LEU A 422 26.70 11.73 -2.40
C LEU A 422 26.13 11.87 -0.98
N PRO A 423 26.16 13.10 -0.39
CA PRO A 423 25.49 13.36 0.88
C PRO A 423 23.99 13.09 0.82
N SER A 424 23.37 12.76 1.97
CA SER A 424 21.91 12.64 2.06
C SER A 424 21.23 13.99 1.91
N ASP A 425 21.83 15.03 2.47
CA ASP A 425 21.31 16.40 2.35
C ASP A 425 21.38 16.89 0.90
N GLY A 426 20.25 17.41 0.43
CA GLY A 426 20.11 17.92 -0.93
C GLY A 426 20.08 16.85 -2.04
N TYR A 427 20.15 15.55 -1.73
CA TYR A 427 20.15 14.50 -2.76
C TYR A 427 18.94 14.58 -3.68
N TRP A 428 17.74 14.63 -3.11
CA TRP A 428 16.49 14.65 -3.87
C TRP A 428 16.31 15.91 -4.72
N SER A 429 16.80 17.05 -4.26
CA SER A 429 16.69 18.32 -5.01
C SER A 429 17.80 18.52 -6.05
N ASN A 430 19.02 18.05 -5.78
CA ASN A 430 20.20 18.39 -6.56
C ASN A 430 20.69 17.28 -7.48
N HIS A 431 20.40 16.01 -7.18
CA HIS A 431 21.00 14.86 -7.84
C HIS A 431 20.01 13.88 -8.45
N TRP A 432 18.88 13.62 -7.75
CA TRP A 432 17.85 12.69 -8.22
C TRP A 432 17.36 13.07 -9.61
N MET A 433 17.22 12.08 -10.50
CA MET A 433 16.81 12.23 -11.90
C MET A 433 17.74 13.06 -12.80
N LYS A 434 18.97 13.40 -12.37
CA LYS A 434 19.89 14.28 -13.11
C LYS A 434 21.11 13.59 -13.70
N HIS A 435 21.37 12.35 -13.33
CA HIS A 435 22.57 11.61 -13.76
C HIS A 435 22.23 10.43 -14.65
N PRO A 436 23.11 10.02 -15.58
CA PRO A 436 22.89 8.86 -16.44
C PRO A 436 22.61 7.56 -15.69
N LEU A 437 23.33 7.35 -14.57
CA LEU A 437 23.11 6.26 -13.60
C LEU A 437 23.05 6.83 -12.20
N SER A 438 21.96 6.52 -11.49
CA SER A 438 21.76 6.93 -10.11
C SER A 438 20.75 5.99 -9.42
N PHE A 439 20.37 6.30 -8.18
CA PHE A 439 19.39 5.53 -7.44
C PHE A 439 18.20 6.39 -7.02
N GLY A 440 17.01 5.80 -7.11
CA GLY A 440 15.77 6.26 -6.50
C GLY A 440 15.44 5.48 -5.23
N ASN A 441 14.44 5.97 -4.49
CA ASN A 441 13.81 5.20 -3.41
C ASN A 441 12.35 5.61 -3.33
N ILE A 442 11.48 4.67 -3.67
CA ILE A 442 10.06 4.94 -3.86
C ILE A 442 9.24 4.23 -2.79
N ASN A 443 8.43 5.01 -2.09
CA ASN A 443 7.46 4.49 -1.13
C ASN A 443 6.26 3.86 -1.83
N PRO A 444 5.55 2.92 -1.19
CA PRO A 444 4.32 2.34 -1.73
C PRO A 444 3.30 3.39 -2.14
N ARG A 445 2.55 3.09 -3.18
CA ARG A 445 1.38 3.89 -3.59
C ARG A 445 0.10 3.10 -3.32
N PRO A 446 -1.05 3.79 -3.14
CA PRO A 446 -2.32 3.15 -2.78
C PRO A 446 -2.75 2.04 -3.75
N ASN A 447 -2.42 2.20 -5.03
CA ASN A 447 -2.75 1.24 -6.08
C ASN A 447 -1.80 1.37 -7.27
N ALA A 448 -1.94 0.44 -8.24
CA ALA A 448 -1.12 0.41 -9.45
C ALA A 448 -1.31 1.65 -10.33
N ASP A 449 -2.52 2.21 -10.42
CA ASP A 449 -2.79 3.41 -11.22
C ASP A 449 -1.97 4.60 -10.74
N VAL A 450 -1.97 4.87 -9.44
CA VAL A 450 -1.21 5.99 -8.86
C VAL A 450 0.30 5.77 -9.03
N MET A 451 0.78 4.55 -8.83
CA MET A 451 2.18 4.21 -9.03
C MET A 451 2.61 4.49 -10.48
N PHE A 452 1.87 3.95 -11.43
CA PHE A 452 2.18 4.10 -12.85
C PHE A 452 2.03 5.53 -13.35
N SER A 453 0.99 6.25 -12.90
CA SER A 453 0.76 7.64 -13.28
C SER A 453 1.84 8.60 -12.79
N GLN A 454 2.36 8.37 -11.57
CA GLN A 454 3.34 9.28 -10.98
C GLN A 454 4.78 9.05 -11.45
N PHE A 455 5.14 7.80 -11.79
CA PHE A 455 6.53 7.42 -12.01
C PHE A 455 6.85 6.86 -13.39
N PHE A 456 5.85 6.36 -14.15
CA PHE A 456 6.10 5.62 -15.39
C PHE A 456 5.40 6.21 -16.62
N GLN A 457 4.32 6.99 -16.44
CA GLN A 457 3.69 7.70 -17.54
C GLN A 457 4.69 8.66 -18.21
N SER A 458 4.66 8.77 -19.54
CA SER A 458 5.68 9.49 -20.34
C SER A 458 5.95 10.93 -19.87
N LYS A 459 4.94 11.64 -19.37
CA LYS A 459 5.06 13.03 -18.89
C LYS A 459 4.94 13.15 -17.37
N ALA A 460 5.04 12.04 -16.66
CA ALA A 460 4.96 12.09 -15.20
C ALA A 460 6.13 12.90 -14.60
N PRO A 461 5.86 13.75 -13.59
CA PRO A 461 6.89 14.62 -13.01
C PRO A 461 8.03 13.84 -12.35
N TRP A 462 7.78 12.60 -11.94
CA TRP A 462 8.74 11.71 -11.30
C TRP A 462 9.09 10.50 -12.17
N ASN A 463 9.02 10.66 -13.51
CA ASN A 463 9.51 9.63 -14.42
C ASN A 463 11.04 9.60 -14.40
N GLU A 464 11.58 8.79 -13.50
CA GLU A 464 12.99 8.75 -13.11
C GLU A 464 13.91 8.44 -14.30
N SER A 465 13.51 7.51 -15.16
CA SER A 465 14.32 7.09 -16.32
C SER A 465 14.18 8.01 -17.55
N GLY A 466 13.16 8.86 -17.59
CA GLY A 466 12.79 9.60 -18.79
C GLY A 466 12.23 8.71 -19.90
N TRP A 467 11.77 7.50 -19.55
CA TRP A 467 11.13 6.56 -20.48
C TRP A 467 9.84 7.09 -21.03
N GLN A 468 9.58 6.86 -22.32
CA GLN A 468 8.34 7.23 -23.00
C GLN A 468 7.81 6.04 -23.79
N ASN A 469 6.51 5.73 -23.62
CA ASN A 469 5.87 4.62 -24.31
C ASN A 469 4.36 4.89 -24.48
N ASP A 470 3.95 5.14 -25.74
CA ASP A 470 2.57 5.47 -26.07
C ASP A 470 1.60 4.32 -25.76
N GLN A 471 2.02 3.06 -25.90
CA GLN A 471 1.19 1.89 -25.57
C GLN A 471 0.93 1.82 -24.07
N PHE A 472 1.96 2.08 -23.26
CA PHE A 472 1.82 2.14 -21.81
C PHE A 472 0.85 3.26 -21.38
N ASP A 473 1.00 4.45 -21.95
CA ASP A 473 0.14 5.60 -21.62
C ASP A 473 -1.32 5.33 -22.00
N GLN A 474 -1.57 4.68 -23.15
CA GLN A 474 -2.92 4.28 -23.58
C GLN A 474 -3.51 3.23 -22.65
N LEU A 475 -2.74 2.17 -22.30
CA LEU A 475 -3.20 1.14 -21.36
C LEU A 475 -3.54 1.72 -19.99
N LEU A 476 -2.76 2.67 -19.49
CA LEU A 476 -2.99 3.33 -18.21
C LEU A 476 -4.34 4.08 -18.21
N MET A 477 -4.63 4.82 -19.27
CA MET A 477 -5.90 5.54 -19.41
C MET A 477 -7.10 4.58 -19.52
N LEU A 478 -6.95 3.48 -20.27
CA LEU A 478 -8.01 2.47 -20.40
C LEU A 478 -8.25 1.72 -19.09
N ALA A 479 -7.18 1.28 -18.41
CA ALA A 479 -7.29 0.55 -17.15
C ALA A 479 -7.95 1.36 -16.04
N ARG A 480 -7.73 2.68 -16.02
CA ARG A 480 -8.35 3.60 -15.06
C ARG A 480 -9.88 3.59 -15.16
N GLY A 481 -10.42 3.56 -16.37
CA GLY A 481 -11.87 3.56 -16.61
C GLY A 481 -12.51 2.17 -16.61
N GLU A 482 -11.73 1.08 -16.68
CA GLU A 482 -12.27 -0.29 -16.79
C GLU A 482 -12.83 -0.76 -15.44
N THR A 483 -14.08 -1.17 -15.43
CA THR A 483 -14.78 -1.67 -14.23
C THR A 483 -14.70 -3.19 -14.07
N ASP A 484 -14.42 -3.92 -15.15
CA ASP A 484 -14.14 -5.36 -15.09
C ASP A 484 -12.74 -5.61 -14.53
N ASP A 485 -12.69 -6.24 -13.35
CA ASP A 485 -11.47 -6.48 -12.61
C ASP A 485 -10.45 -7.38 -13.34
N ALA A 486 -10.94 -8.39 -14.07
CA ALA A 486 -10.08 -9.31 -14.82
C ALA A 486 -9.43 -8.62 -16.03
N LYS A 487 -10.19 -7.81 -16.75
CA LYS A 487 -9.64 -6.99 -17.86
C LYS A 487 -8.65 -5.98 -17.32
N ARG A 488 -8.96 -5.32 -16.21
CA ARG A 488 -8.07 -4.36 -15.58
C ARG A 488 -6.79 -5.03 -15.08
N ALA A 489 -6.87 -6.20 -14.45
CA ALA A 489 -5.70 -6.99 -14.05
C ALA A 489 -4.81 -7.32 -15.24
N LYS A 490 -5.41 -7.70 -16.38
CA LYS A 490 -4.65 -7.95 -17.60
C LYS A 490 -3.94 -6.69 -18.10
N MET A 491 -4.62 -5.53 -18.15
CA MET A 491 -4.01 -4.27 -18.60
C MET A 491 -2.83 -3.86 -17.69
N TYR A 492 -2.98 -3.99 -16.36
CA TYR A 492 -1.87 -3.73 -15.44
C TYR A 492 -0.75 -4.77 -15.56
N GLY A 493 -1.05 -6.02 -15.87
CA GLY A 493 -0.06 -7.05 -16.19
C GLY A 493 0.74 -6.72 -17.46
N ASP A 494 0.04 -6.28 -18.53
CA ASP A 494 0.68 -5.86 -19.78
C ASP A 494 1.59 -4.63 -19.55
N MET A 495 1.16 -3.66 -18.72
CA MET A 495 2.00 -2.51 -18.34
C MET A 495 3.24 -2.92 -17.53
N GLN A 496 3.13 -3.89 -16.61
CA GLN A 496 4.29 -4.44 -15.89
C GLN A 496 5.29 -5.05 -16.86
N THR A 497 4.83 -5.76 -17.89
CA THR A 497 5.68 -6.33 -18.94
C THR A 497 6.41 -5.23 -19.72
N LEU A 498 5.71 -4.17 -20.12
CA LEU A 498 6.34 -3.02 -20.84
C LEU A 498 7.41 -2.34 -19.98
N VAL A 499 7.16 -2.14 -18.70
CA VAL A 499 8.15 -1.56 -17.78
C VAL A 499 9.34 -2.48 -17.59
N HIS A 500 9.10 -3.77 -17.32
CA HIS A 500 10.14 -4.79 -17.17
C HIS A 500 11.05 -4.85 -18.39
N ASP A 501 10.50 -4.88 -19.60
CA ASP A 501 11.25 -5.10 -20.84
C ASP A 501 11.95 -3.83 -21.34
N HIS A 502 11.33 -2.65 -21.14
CA HIS A 502 11.74 -1.46 -21.90
C HIS A 502 12.10 -0.25 -21.03
N CYS A 503 11.64 -0.18 -19.78
CA CYS A 503 11.92 0.98 -18.93
C CYS A 503 13.34 0.91 -18.34
N GLY A 504 13.98 2.07 -18.22
CA GLY A 504 15.31 2.24 -17.64
C GLY A 504 15.32 2.20 -16.09
N ILE A 505 14.54 1.31 -15.49
CA ILE A 505 14.47 1.13 -14.04
C ILE A 505 14.82 -0.33 -13.69
N GLY A 506 15.84 -0.50 -12.84
CA GLY A 506 16.20 -1.80 -12.28
C GLY A 506 15.77 -1.89 -10.83
N ILE A 507 14.78 -2.74 -10.51
CA ILE A 507 14.29 -2.94 -9.13
C ILE A 507 14.78 -4.28 -8.62
N PRO A 508 15.85 -4.30 -7.79
CA PRO A 508 16.40 -5.56 -7.32
C PRO A 508 15.51 -6.23 -6.26
N VAL A 509 14.96 -5.44 -5.34
CA VAL A 509 14.14 -5.95 -4.23
C VAL A 509 13.09 -4.93 -3.81
N PHE A 510 12.01 -5.44 -3.21
CA PHE A 510 11.07 -4.68 -2.40
C PHE A 510 11.46 -4.80 -0.93
N ILE A 511 11.61 -3.67 -0.25
CA ILE A 511 12.14 -3.59 1.12
C ILE A 511 11.00 -3.86 2.11
N SER A 512 11.24 -4.69 3.11
CA SER A 512 10.27 -4.94 4.16
C SER A 512 10.23 -3.82 5.21
N ASN A 513 9.04 -3.54 5.73
CA ASN A 513 8.89 -2.83 7.00
C ASN A 513 9.16 -3.82 8.14
N ILE A 514 9.95 -3.42 9.11
CA ILE A 514 10.33 -4.28 10.23
C ILE A 514 9.89 -3.63 11.54
N ASP A 515 9.07 -4.37 12.29
CA ASP A 515 8.59 -3.96 13.61
C ASP A 515 9.14 -4.88 14.70
N GLY A 516 9.37 -4.32 15.88
CA GLY A 516 9.70 -5.06 17.10
C GLY A 516 8.50 -5.08 18.05
N VAL A 517 8.11 -6.25 18.53
CA VAL A 517 6.86 -6.43 19.29
C VAL A 517 7.09 -7.32 20.52
N ASP A 518 6.59 -6.90 21.68
CA ASP A 518 6.51 -7.74 22.88
C ASP A 518 5.60 -8.94 22.60
N GLN A 519 5.99 -10.14 22.99
CA GLN A 519 5.24 -11.37 22.74
C GLN A 519 3.86 -11.41 23.39
N ARG A 520 3.63 -10.59 24.43
CA ARG A 520 2.31 -10.43 25.06
C ARG A 520 1.32 -9.67 24.17
N ILE A 521 1.82 -8.90 23.20
CA ILE A 521 0.94 -8.27 22.21
C ILE A 521 0.48 -9.31 21.21
N LYS A 522 -0.81 -9.57 21.19
CA LYS A 522 -1.50 -10.50 20.29
C LYS A 522 -2.34 -9.72 19.27
N GLY A 523 -2.80 -10.40 18.22
CA GLY A 523 -3.56 -9.77 17.14
C GLY A 523 -2.72 -8.87 16.23
N TYR A 524 -1.39 -8.84 16.43
CA TYR A 524 -0.47 -8.09 15.59
C TYR A 524 -0.04 -8.94 14.39
N ASP A 525 -0.35 -8.46 13.20
CA ASP A 525 0.01 -9.08 11.92
C ASP A 525 0.81 -8.09 11.05
N SER A 526 1.47 -8.58 10.02
CA SER A 526 2.18 -7.74 9.04
C SER A 526 1.20 -7.04 8.09
N ASN A 527 1.54 -5.83 7.66
CA ASN A 527 0.78 -5.11 6.65
C ASN A 527 1.74 -4.34 5.72
N PRO A 528 1.65 -4.52 4.39
CA PRO A 528 2.57 -3.89 3.44
C PRO A 528 2.43 -2.36 3.36
N LEU A 529 1.35 -1.78 3.87
CA LEU A 529 1.12 -0.32 3.86
C LEU A 529 2.15 0.43 4.71
N GLY A 530 2.64 -0.19 5.79
CA GLY A 530 3.61 0.42 6.69
C GLY A 530 3.75 -0.35 8.00
N GLY A 531 4.66 0.11 8.87
CA GLY A 531 4.78 -0.39 10.24
C GLY A 531 3.51 -0.20 11.07
N PHE A 532 3.44 -0.84 12.23
CA PHE A 532 2.26 -0.81 13.09
C PHE A 532 1.00 -1.31 12.38
N MET A 533 1.11 -2.44 11.65
CA MET A 533 -0.01 -3.02 10.88
C MET A 533 -0.60 -2.03 9.86
N GLY A 534 0.25 -1.34 9.10
CA GLY A 534 -0.20 -0.27 8.21
C GLY A 534 -0.80 0.92 8.96
N TYR A 535 -0.28 1.19 10.17
CA TYR A 535 -0.72 2.24 11.11
C TYR A 535 -2.05 1.94 11.84
N MET A 536 -2.70 0.79 11.59
CA MET A 536 -4.03 0.44 12.10
C MET A 536 -4.03 -0.52 13.30
N PHE A 537 -2.88 -0.76 13.94
CA PHE A 537 -2.71 -1.73 15.03
C PHE A 537 -3.71 -1.55 16.18
N ALA A 538 -4.03 -0.31 16.51
CA ALA A 538 -4.76 0.05 17.71
C ALA A 538 -6.15 -0.60 17.82
N GLU A 539 -6.81 -0.83 16.67
CA GLU A 539 -8.14 -1.44 16.63
C GLU A 539 -8.13 -2.92 17.04
N GLN A 540 -7.07 -3.66 16.70
CA GLN A 540 -7.10 -5.13 16.70
C GLN A 540 -6.17 -5.80 17.72
N VAL A 541 -5.16 -5.10 18.23
CA VAL A 541 -4.22 -5.70 19.17
C VAL A 541 -4.77 -5.77 20.59
N TRP A 542 -4.35 -6.81 21.34
CA TRP A 542 -4.64 -6.95 22.76
C TRP A 542 -3.42 -7.39 23.54
N LEU A 543 -3.43 -7.16 24.84
CA LEU A 543 -2.40 -7.57 25.77
C LEU A 543 -2.80 -8.91 26.41
N ASP A 544 -1.98 -9.94 26.21
CA ASP A 544 -2.10 -11.22 26.87
C ASP A 544 -1.18 -11.20 28.11
N ALA A 545 -1.76 -10.93 29.30
CA ALA A 545 -1.04 -10.78 30.56
C ALA A 545 -0.67 -12.14 31.18
#